data_2a6f2c606590e8e095f3d4aeff17c3bf
#
_entry.id   2a6f2c606590e8e095f3d4aeff17c3bf
#
_cell.length_a   1.000
_cell.length_b   1.000
_cell.length_c   1.000
_cell.angle_alpha   90.00
_cell.angle_beta   90.00
_cell.angle_gamma   90.00
#
_symmetry.space_group_name_H-M   'P 1'
#
loop_
_entity.id
_entity.type
_entity.pdbx_description
1 polymer ?
#
loop_
_entity_poly.entity_id
_entity_poly.type
_entity_poly.pdbx_seq_one_letter_code
_entity_poly.pdbx_strand_id
1 'polypeptide(L)'
;MTSSVGRRSCAVISPSGIADKRQLFQKESIKTEKLIITAAICGAEVTKEQNPAVPYTLEEMVREAKSAYDAGAAVIHVHVRWDDGTPTQDRERFRVVMDAIRAACPGVILIPSTGGAVGMTPEERLQPTELMPEMATLDCGTCNFGDDVFQNDMPTLRAFGKRMLENHIKPEYECFEIGHLDTALTLARKGQAPGEPMQFNFVLGVGGCTPATVPNLCYLVSQIPAGSTWTATGIGRAAFELAAPAIAMGGNVRVGFEDNLYLSKGVLAKSNGELVKKVADLAALLGRPVATPAEACGILGLRK
;
A
#
# COMPACT_ATOMS: atom_id res chain seq x y z
N MET A 1 -69.43 -5.20 52.41
CA MET A 1 -68.75 -5.12 51.11
C MET A 1 -67.31 -4.69 51.37
N THR A 2 -66.44 -5.67 51.51
CA THR A 2 -65.03 -5.45 51.89
C THR A 2 -64.17 -5.65 50.66
N SER A 3 -63.52 -4.64 50.17
CA SER A 3 -62.58 -4.68 49.05
C SER A 3 -61.17 -5.03 49.54
N SER A 4 -60.64 -6.16 49.05
CA SER A 4 -59.26 -6.59 49.29
C SER A 4 -58.29 -5.87 48.39
N VAL A 5 -57.33 -5.16 48.98
CA VAL A 5 -56.22 -4.57 48.27
C VAL A 5 -55.08 -5.57 48.18
N GLY A 6 -54.79 -6.04 46.96
CA GLY A 6 -53.69 -6.97 46.70
C GLY A 6 -52.31 -6.24 46.78
N ARG A 7 -51.48 -6.74 47.69
CA ARG A 7 -50.05 -6.31 47.78
C ARG A 7 -49.26 -6.90 46.59
N ARG A 8 -48.74 -6.07 45.74
CA ARG A 8 -47.71 -6.48 44.77
C ARG A 8 -46.36 -6.64 45.47
N SER A 9 -45.80 -7.82 45.44
CA SER A 9 -44.47 -8.10 45.94
C SER A 9 -43.42 -7.51 44.98
N CYS A 10 -42.59 -6.61 45.52
CA CYS A 10 -41.35 -6.19 44.80
C CYS A 10 -40.36 -7.35 44.80
N ALA A 11 -40.07 -7.89 43.62
CA ALA A 11 -38.97 -8.82 43.46
C ALA A 11 -37.63 -8.04 43.63
N VAL A 12 -36.88 -8.43 44.65
CA VAL A 12 -35.49 -7.95 44.87
C VAL A 12 -34.62 -8.60 43.81
N ILE A 13 -34.11 -7.80 42.86
CA ILE A 13 -33.13 -8.22 41.87
C ILE A 13 -31.81 -8.38 42.62
N SER A 14 -31.26 -9.62 42.64
CA SER A 14 -29.98 -9.94 43.26
C SER A 14 -28.83 -9.34 42.42
N PRO A 15 -27.71 -8.90 43.05
CA PRO A 15 -26.60 -8.21 42.35
C PRO A 15 -25.60 -9.17 41.67
N SER A 16 -26.03 -10.32 41.17
CA SER A 16 -25.13 -11.33 40.60
C SER A 16 -24.96 -11.26 39.07
N GLY A 17 -25.28 -10.12 38.44
CA GLY A 17 -25.21 -9.94 36.98
C GLY A 17 -24.23 -8.86 36.49
N ILE A 18 -23.35 -8.35 37.35
CA ILE A 18 -22.28 -7.47 36.89
C ILE A 18 -21.10 -8.36 36.51
N ALA A 19 -21.09 -8.85 35.25
CA ALA A 19 -19.91 -9.45 34.67
C ALA A 19 -18.71 -8.50 34.91
N ASP A 20 -17.66 -9.05 35.49
CA ASP A 20 -16.47 -8.34 35.90
C ASP A 20 -15.89 -7.56 34.70
N LYS A 21 -16.11 -6.25 34.67
CA LYS A 21 -15.56 -5.33 33.65
C LYS A 21 -14.01 -5.35 33.60
N ARG A 22 -13.35 -6.08 34.49
CA ARG A 22 -11.90 -6.29 34.48
C ARG A 22 -11.45 -7.27 33.39
N GLN A 23 -12.32 -8.11 32.82
CA GLN A 23 -11.98 -8.97 31.68
C GLN A 23 -11.95 -8.22 30.35
N LEU A 24 -12.52 -7.02 30.24
CA LEU A 24 -12.48 -6.18 29.05
C LEU A 24 -11.13 -5.49 28.82
N PHE A 25 -10.21 -5.57 29.75
CA PHE A 25 -8.85 -5.02 29.67
C PHE A 25 -7.76 -6.07 29.92
N GLN A 26 -8.00 -7.35 29.71
CA GLN A 26 -6.88 -8.23 29.40
C GLN A 26 -6.26 -7.68 28.10
N LYS A 27 -5.17 -6.91 28.26
CA LYS A 27 -4.19 -6.67 27.24
C LYS A 27 -3.72 -8.06 26.75
N GLU A 28 -4.42 -8.65 25.78
CA GLU A 28 -3.71 -9.36 24.76
C GLU A 28 -2.69 -8.32 24.28
N SER A 29 -1.42 -8.56 24.51
CA SER A 29 -0.38 -7.77 23.89
C SER A 29 -0.72 -7.87 22.40
N ILE A 30 -1.24 -6.76 21.81
CA ILE A 30 -1.40 -6.65 20.37
C ILE A 30 -0.01 -6.96 19.87
N LYS A 31 0.18 -8.17 19.38
CA LYS A 31 1.43 -8.59 18.73
C LYS A 31 1.47 -7.74 17.48
N THR A 32 2.00 -6.53 17.62
CA THR A 32 2.05 -5.56 16.54
C THR A 32 2.90 -6.21 15.48
N GLU A 33 2.28 -6.59 14.38
CA GLU A 33 3.03 -7.13 13.25
C GLU A 33 4.11 -6.13 12.85
N LYS A 34 5.25 -6.65 12.42
CA LYS A 34 6.37 -5.82 11.98
C LYS A 34 5.92 -4.92 10.82
N LEU A 35 6.53 -3.74 10.75
CA LEU A 35 6.26 -2.78 9.70
C LEU A 35 6.87 -3.23 8.37
N ILE A 36 6.06 -3.38 7.34
CA ILE A 36 6.56 -3.47 5.97
C ILE A 36 6.79 -2.06 5.43
N ILE A 37 7.98 -1.79 4.92
CA ILE A 37 8.28 -0.56 4.20
C ILE A 37 8.40 -0.92 2.72
N THR A 38 7.58 -0.28 1.89
CA THR A 38 7.66 -0.33 0.43
C THR A 38 8.39 0.89 -0.08
N ALA A 39 9.39 0.69 -0.96
CA ALA A 39 10.05 1.78 -1.65
C ALA A 39 9.58 1.88 -3.10
N ALA A 40 8.92 2.98 -3.46
CA ALA A 40 8.51 3.31 -4.82
C ALA A 40 9.61 4.15 -5.49
N ILE A 41 10.55 3.46 -6.15
CA ILE A 41 11.88 4.02 -6.42
C ILE A 41 11.93 5.03 -7.58
N CYS A 42 10.94 5.04 -8.49
CA CYS A 42 11.04 5.82 -9.73
C CYS A 42 9.74 6.53 -10.12
N GLY A 43 8.61 5.80 -10.24
CA GLY A 43 7.38 6.32 -10.83
C GLY A 43 7.48 6.62 -12.34
N ALA A 44 6.37 7.08 -12.92
CA ALA A 44 6.28 7.48 -14.32
C ALA A 44 6.37 8.99 -14.53
N GLU A 45 6.00 9.80 -13.53
CA GLU A 45 5.74 11.24 -13.69
C GLU A 45 6.92 12.14 -13.21
N VAL A 46 7.70 11.67 -12.24
CA VAL A 46 8.81 12.45 -11.67
C VAL A 46 10.02 12.48 -12.61
N THR A 47 10.79 13.58 -12.61
CA THR A 47 11.91 13.76 -13.55
C THR A 47 13.22 14.09 -12.83
N LYS A 48 14.36 13.90 -13.53
CA LYS A 48 15.69 14.32 -13.06
C LYS A 48 15.82 15.84 -12.91
N GLU A 49 14.97 16.62 -13.58
CA GLU A 49 14.93 18.07 -13.41
C GLU A 49 14.38 18.44 -12.03
N GLN A 50 13.41 17.66 -11.51
CA GLN A 50 12.84 17.83 -10.19
C GLN A 50 13.77 17.34 -9.08
N ASN A 51 14.43 16.19 -9.31
CA ASN A 51 15.48 15.65 -8.45
C ASN A 51 16.48 14.82 -9.28
N PRO A 52 17.75 15.22 -9.37
CA PRO A 52 18.76 14.51 -10.19
C PRO A 52 19.00 13.05 -9.77
N ALA A 53 18.58 12.65 -8.58
CA ALA A 53 18.72 11.28 -8.08
C ALA A 53 17.63 10.32 -8.59
N VAL A 54 16.59 10.80 -9.27
CA VAL A 54 15.54 9.94 -9.86
C VAL A 54 16.17 8.97 -10.86
N PRO A 55 15.99 7.64 -10.69
CA PRO A 55 16.67 6.67 -11.54
C PRO A 55 15.96 6.47 -12.88
N TYR A 56 16.74 6.44 -13.97
CA TYR A 56 16.27 6.13 -15.32
C TYR A 56 16.92 4.87 -15.87
N THR A 57 18.26 4.76 -15.77
CA THR A 57 19.01 3.63 -16.33
C THR A 57 18.90 2.38 -15.44
N LEU A 58 19.27 1.23 -15.98
CA LEU A 58 19.32 -0.02 -15.23
C LEU A 58 20.19 0.08 -13.98
N GLU A 59 21.39 0.66 -14.12
CA GLU A 59 22.34 0.82 -13.03
C GLU A 59 21.79 1.74 -11.93
N GLU A 60 21.13 2.83 -12.34
CA GLU A 60 20.49 3.76 -11.40
C GLU A 60 19.33 3.08 -10.66
N MET A 61 18.46 2.32 -11.37
CA MET A 61 17.36 1.58 -10.78
C MET A 61 17.86 0.56 -9.73
N VAL A 62 18.87 -0.21 -10.07
CA VAL A 62 19.46 -1.20 -9.16
C VAL A 62 20.09 -0.53 -7.95
N ARG A 63 20.82 0.58 -8.15
CA ARG A 63 21.44 1.35 -7.06
C ARG A 63 20.38 1.89 -6.10
N GLU A 64 19.30 2.47 -6.62
CA GLU A 64 18.24 3.04 -5.79
C GLU A 64 17.44 1.95 -5.06
N ALA A 65 17.14 0.83 -5.72
CA ALA A 65 16.52 -0.33 -5.07
C ALA A 65 17.40 -0.89 -3.95
N LYS A 66 18.72 -1.03 -4.20
CA LYS A 66 19.68 -1.49 -3.19
C LYS A 66 19.79 -0.53 -2.02
N SER A 67 19.84 0.77 -2.27
CA SER A 67 19.86 1.80 -1.24
C SER A 67 18.63 1.72 -0.33
N ALA A 68 17.43 1.55 -0.92
CA ALA A 68 16.19 1.37 -0.18
C ALA A 68 16.16 0.06 0.61
N TYR A 69 16.58 -1.04 0.00
CA TYR A 69 16.69 -2.35 0.64
C TYR A 69 17.62 -2.32 1.86
N ASP A 70 18.80 -1.74 1.74
CA ASP A 70 19.78 -1.63 2.83
C ASP A 70 19.27 -0.74 3.98
N ALA A 71 18.38 0.20 3.66
CA ALA A 71 17.72 1.05 4.66
C ALA A 71 16.51 0.39 5.34
N GLY A 72 16.08 -0.81 4.90
CA GLY A 72 15.02 -1.59 5.51
C GLY A 72 13.75 -1.77 4.66
N ALA A 73 13.74 -1.40 3.38
CA ALA A 73 12.62 -1.74 2.51
C ALA A 73 12.57 -3.25 2.26
N ALA A 74 11.44 -3.87 2.55
CA ALA A 74 11.17 -5.28 2.25
C ALA A 74 10.52 -5.48 0.88
N VAL A 75 9.92 -4.42 0.35
CA VAL A 75 9.18 -4.39 -0.91
C VAL A 75 9.70 -3.24 -1.76
N ILE A 76 9.89 -3.48 -3.05
CA ILE A 76 10.19 -2.46 -4.04
C ILE A 76 9.04 -2.40 -5.05
N HIS A 77 8.40 -1.24 -5.12
CA HIS A 77 7.45 -0.93 -6.19
C HIS A 77 8.23 -0.45 -7.42
N VAL A 78 7.95 -1.03 -8.58
CA VAL A 78 8.77 -0.87 -9.78
C VAL A 78 7.95 -0.29 -10.92
N HIS A 79 8.33 0.92 -11.35
CA HIS A 79 8.15 1.40 -12.70
C HIS A 79 9.46 1.25 -13.46
N VAL A 80 9.43 1.15 -14.77
CA VAL A 80 10.64 1.13 -15.59
C VAL A 80 10.59 2.24 -16.64
N ARG A 81 11.77 2.68 -17.05
CA ARG A 81 11.97 3.71 -18.06
C ARG A 81 13.02 3.27 -19.07
N TRP A 82 12.96 3.81 -20.25
CA TRP A 82 14.12 3.83 -21.14
C TRP A 82 15.20 4.73 -20.57
N ASP A 83 16.43 4.56 -21.05
CA ASP A 83 17.59 5.29 -20.50
C ASP A 83 17.52 6.82 -20.74
N ASP A 84 16.68 7.26 -21.66
CA ASP A 84 16.35 8.68 -21.89
C ASP A 84 15.34 9.25 -20.90
N GLY A 85 14.79 8.40 -20.01
CA GLY A 85 13.80 8.77 -19.01
C GLY A 85 12.35 8.57 -19.45
N THR A 86 12.07 8.15 -20.69
CA THR A 86 10.72 7.89 -21.18
C THR A 86 10.11 6.69 -20.43
N PRO A 87 8.94 6.83 -19.76
CA PRO A 87 8.27 5.71 -19.10
C PRO A 87 7.87 4.63 -20.10
N THR A 88 7.95 3.37 -19.67
CA THR A 88 7.55 2.23 -20.52
C THR A 88 6.93 1.12 -19.68
N GLN A 89 6.06 0.32 -20.31
CA GLN A 89 5.51 -0.92 -19.77
C GLN A 89 6.05 -2.15 -20.52
N ASP A 90 7.14 -1.97 -21.27
CA ASP A 90 7.77 -3.06 -22.01
C ASP A 90 8.16 -4.23 -21.09
N ARG A 91 7.65 -5.41 -21.38
CA ARG A 91 7.86 -6.63 -20.60
C ARG A 91 9.34 -6.97 -20.43
N GLU A 92 10.14 -6.84 -21.50
CA GLU A 92 11.56 -7.21 -21.44
C GLU A 92 12.35 -6.20 -20.60
N ARG A 93 11.98 -4.92 -20.67
CA ARG A 93 12.59 -3.90 -19.79
C ARG A 93 12.27 -4.19 -18.32
N PHE A 94 11.01 -4.54 -17.99
CA PHE A 94 10.65 -4.99 -16.64
C PHE A 94 11.44 -6.22 -16.23
N ARG A 95 11.53 -7.23 -17.08
CA ARG A 95 12.28 -8.46 -16.79
C ARG A 95 13.73 -8.15 -16.42
N VAL A 96 14.44 -7.38 -17.26
CA VAL A 96 15.85 -7.04 -17.05
C VAL A 96 16.04 -6.27 -15.73
N VAL A 97 15.20 -5.27 -15.47
CA VAL A 97 15.30 -4.46 -14.24
C VAL A 97 14.97 -5.29 -13.01
N MET A 98 13.88 -6.05 -13.02
CA MET A 98 13.46 -6.87 -11.89
C MET A 98 14.49 -7.96 -11.56
N ASP A 99 15.06 -8.64 -12.56
CA ASP A 99 16.09 -9.66 -12.36
C ASP A 99 17.36 -9.06 -11.75
N ALA A 100 17.77 -7.88 -12.21
CA ALA A 100 18.93 -7.18 -11.67
C ALA A 100 18.69 -6.70 -10.22
N ILE A 101 17.48 -6.21 -9.89
CA ILE A 101 17.10 -5.86 -8.53
C ILE A 101 17.09 -7.09 -7.62
N ARG A 102 16.51 -8.23 -8.07
CA ARG A 102 16.53 -9.48 -7.29
C ARG A 102 17.94 -9.96 -6.99
N ALA A 103 18.85 -9.85 -7.96
CA ALA A 103 20.26 -10.20 -7.76
C ALA A 103 20.96 -9.32 -6.72
N ALA A 104 20.65 -8.03 -6.70
CA ALA A 104 21.24 -7.06 -5.76
C ALA A 104 20.58 -7.08 -4.38
N CYS A 105 19.30 -7.46 -4.27
CA CYS A 105 18.46 -7.39 -3.07
C CYS A 105 17.84 -8.78 -2.75
N PRO A 106 18.58 -9.70 -2.15
CA PRO A 106 18.12 -11.08 -1.94
C PRO A 106 16.80 -11.17 -1.17
N GLY A 107 15.81 -11.85 -1.76
CA GLY A 107 14.51 -12.09 -1.13
C GLY A 107 13.55 -10.88 -1.15
N VAL A 108 13.93 -9.75 -1.74
CA VAL A 108 13.05 -8.58 -1.86
C VAL A 108 11.78 -8.95 -2.64
N ILE A 109 10.64 -8.41 -2.20
CA ILE A 109 9.37 -8.55 -2.92
C ILE A 109 9.29 -7.42 -3.95
N LEU A 110 8.99 -7.77 -5.21
CA LEU A 110 8.83 -6.80 -6.29
C LEU A 110 7.36 -6.67 -6.67
N ILE A 111 6.89 -5.43 -6.70
CA ILE A 111 5.54 -5.08 -7.15
C ILE A 111 5.67 -4.23 -8.43
N PRO A 112 5.67 -4.84 -9.63
CA PRO A 112 5.60 -4.07 -10.85
C PRO A 112 4.29 -3.32 -10.96
N SER A 113 4.37 -2.06 -11.42
CA SER A 113 3.20 -1.24 -11.67
C SER A 113 2.43 -1.72 -12.90
N THR A 114 1.11 -1.78 -12.79
CA THR A 114 0.20 -1.85 -13.93
C THR A 114 -0.46 -0.50 -14.22
N GLY A 115 -0.05 0.56 -13.52
CA GLY A 115 -0.51 1.94 -13.76
C GLY A 115 0.09 2.53 -15.04
N GLY A 116 1.38 2.30 -15.27
CA GLY A 116 2.11 2.91 -16.37
C GLY A 116 2.21 4.43 -16.20
N ALA A 117 2.28 5.15 -17.31
CA ALA A 117 2.10 6.59 -17.39
C ALA A 117 0.68 6.92 -17.86
N VAL A 118 0.20 8.11 -17.54
CA VAL A 118 -1.11 8.59 -18.05
C VAL A 118 -1.14 8.49 -19.57
N GLY A 119 -2.25 7.94 -20.10
CA GLY A 119 -2.45 7.76 -21.53
C GLY A 119 -1.97 6.43 -22.12
N MET A 120 -1.27 5.59 -21.37
CA MET A 120 -0.94 4.23 -21.82
C MET A 120 -2.19 3.35 -21.89
N THR A 121 -2.24 2.49 -22.90
CA THR A 121 -3.35 1.56 -23.12
C THR A 121 -3.40 0.45 -22.07
N PRO A 122 -4.57 -0.16 -21.82
CA PRO A 122 -4.67 -1.32 -20.94
C PRO A 122 -3.76 -2.49 -21.35
N GLU A 123 -3.57 -2.72 -22.63
CA GLU A 123 -2.72 -3.77 -23.18
C GLU A 123 -1.24 -3.53 -22.87
N GLU A 124 -0.77 -2.29 -23.03
CA GLU A 124 0.59 -1.91 -22.61
C GLU A 124 0.77 -2.12 -21.13
N ARG A 125 -0.17 -1.62 -20.31
CA ARG A 125 -0.11 -1.66 -18.85
C ARG A 125 -0.12 -3.07 -18.28
N LEU A 126 -0.67 -4.06 -18.99
CA LEU A 126 -0.71 -5.47 -18.57
C LEU A 126 0.59 -6.24 -18.83
N GLN A 127 1.51 -5.74 -19.64
CA GLN A 127 2.72 -6.48 -20.03
C GLN A 127 3.55 -6.97 -18.83
N PRO A 128 3.77 -6.22 -17.74
CA PRO A 128 4.53 -6.72 -16.59
C PRO A 128 3.92 -7.97 -15.94
N THR A 129 2.61 -8.15 -16.04
CA THR A 129 1.92 -9.32 -15.46
C THR A 129 2.23 -10.64 -16.21
N GLU A 130 2.76 -10.56 -17.42
CA GLU A 130 3.21 -11.73 -18.19
C GLU A 130 4.47 -12.37 -17.61
N LEU A 131 5.20 -11.62 -16.76
CA LEU A 131 6.34 -12.13 -16.00
C LEU A 131 5.93 -12.95 -14.77
N MET A 132 4.64 -13.05 -14.50
CA MET A 132 4.06 -13.78 -13.36
C MET A 132 4.72 -13.40 -12.02
N PRO A 133 4.80 -12.11 -11.66
CA PRO A 133 5.34 -11.68 -10.37
C PRO A 133 4.45 -12.18 -9.23
N GLU A 134 4.98 -12.25 -8.00
CA GLU A 134 4.19 -12.61 -6.82
C GLU A 134 3.07 -11.59 -6.53
N MET A 135 3.34 -10.31 -6.80
CA MET A 135 2.40 -9.20 -6.66
C MET A 135 2.49 -8.25 -7.85
N ALA A 136 1.41 -7.51 -8.10
CA ALA A 136 1.39 -6.36 -9.01
C ALA A 136 0.32 -5.38 -8.51
N THR A 137 0.40 -4.09 -8.92
CA THR A 137 -0.65 -3.12 -8.55
C THR A 137 -1.95 -3.36 -9.31
N LEU A 138 -3.06 -2.97 -8.71
CA LEU A 138 -4.36 -2.85 -9.35
C LEU A 138 -4.99 -1.52 -8.92
N ASP A 139 -4.94 -0.52 -9.79
CA ASP A 139 -5.49 0.82 -9.55
C ASP A 139 -7.01 0.79 -9.65
N CYS A 140 -7.72 0.95 -8.52
CA CYS A 140 -9.11 0.53 -8.39
C CYS A 140 -10.15 1.51 -8.91
N GLY A 141 -9.78 2.47 -9.74
CA GLY A 141 -10.74 3.38 -10.36
C GLY A 141 -10.10 4.55 -11.10
N THR A 142 -10.89 5.14 -11.97
CA THR A 142 -10.53 6.36 -12.70
C THR A 142 -10.56 7.56 -11.77
N CYS A 143 -9.56 8.41 -11.85
CA CYS A 143 -9.50 9.66 -11.09
C CYS A 143 -8.78 10.76 -11.88
N ASN A 144 -8.95 12.02 -11.42
CA ASN A 144 -8.09 13.09 -11.88
C ASN A 144 -6.66 12.84 -11.37
N PHE A 145 -5.68 13.19 -12.19
CA PHE A 145 -4.26 13.03 -11.85
C PHE A 145 -3.53 14.31 -12.24
N GLY A 146 -3.62 15.33 -11.39
CA GLY A 146 -3.27 16.68 -11.74
C GLY A 146 -4.24 17.24 -12.80
N ASP A 147 -3.69 17.66 -13.94
CA ASP A 147 -4.48 18.19 -15.08
C ASP A 147 -4.96 17.09 -16.03
N ASP A 148 -4.56 15.84 -15.80
CA ASP A 148 -4.86 14.69 -16.63
C ASP A 148 -5.91 13.76 -15.98
N VAL A 149 -6.29 12.70 -16.71
CA VAL A 149 -7.19 11.65 -16.22
C VAL A 149 -6.44 10.31 -16.22
N PHE A 150 -6.27 9.74 -15.03
CA PHE A 150 -5.78 8.38 -14.89
C PHE A 150 -6.93 7.39 -15.04
N GLN A 151 -7.01 6.76 -16.21
CA GLN A 151 -8.15 5.95 -16.60
C GLN A 151 -8.04 4.51 -16.10
N ASN A 152 -9.01 4.10 -15.27
CA ASN A 152 -9.18 2.75 -14.76
C ASN A 152 -10.67 2.40 -14.72
N ASP A 153 -11.28 2.28 -15.88
CA ASP A 153 -12.70 1.95 -16.01
C ASP A 153 -12.99 0.48 -15.67
N MET A 154 -14.23 0.17 -15.41
CA MET A 154 -14.64 -1.18 -14.99
C MET A 154 -14.30 -2.30 -15.99
N PRO A 155 -14.35 -2.12 -17.34
CA PRO A 155 -13.83 -3.09 -18.29
C PRO A 155 -12.36 -3.37 -18.11
N THR A 156 -11.53 -2.33 -17.98
CA THR A 156 -10.07 -2.41 -17.72
C THR A 156 -9.78 -3.15 -16.42
N LEU A 157 -10.45 -2.77 -15.34
CA LEU A 157 -10.27 -3.40 -14.02
C LEU A 157 -10.61 -4.89 -14.04
N ARG A 158 -11.68 -5.29 -14.75
CA ARG A 158 -12.03 -6.71 -14.91
C ARG A 158 -10.99 -7.47 -15.73
N ALA A 159 -10.44 -6.85 -16.76
CA ALA A 159 -9.38 -7.47 -17.56
C ALA A 159 -8.11 -7.69 -16.73
N PHE A 160 -7.71 -6.70 -15.93
CA PHE A 160 -6.55 -6.79 -15.04
C PHE A 160 -6.76 -7.81 -13.93
N GLY A 161 -7.90 -7.75 -13.25
CA GLY A 161 -8.25 -8.73 -12.21
C GLY A 161 -8.29 -10.17 -12.74
N LYS A 162 -8.85 -10.38 -13.94
CA LYS A 162 -8.86 -11.68 -14.61
C LYS A 162 -7.43 -12.18 -14.89
N ARG A 163 -6.55 -11.31 -15.42
CA ARG A 163 -5.15 -11.65 -15.67
C ARG A 163 -4.42 -12.05 -14.38
N MET A 164 -4.66 -11.32 -13.29
CA MET A 164 -4.06 -11.63 -11.99
C MET A 164 -4.55 -12.97 -11.43
N LEU A 165 -5.84 -13.31 -11.61
CA LEU A 165 -6.39 -14.62 -11.26
C LEU A 165 -5.72 -15.75 -12.05
N GLU A 166 -5.63 -15.60 -13.38
CA GLU A 166 -5.03 -16.57 -14.28
C GLU A 166 -3.55 -16.83 -14.00
N ASN A 167 -2.80 -15.79 -13.66
CA ASN A 167 -1.36 -15.85 -13.40
C ASN A 167 -1.01 -16.01 -11.91
N HIS A 168 -2.00 -16.20 -11.03
CA HIS A 168 -1.82 -16.32 -9.57
C HIS A 168 -1.06 -15.15 -8.93
N ILE A 169 -1.25 -13.95 -9.46
CA ILE A 169 -0.65 -12.71 -8.97
C ILE A 169 -1.51 -12.14 -7.85
N LYS A 170 -0.90 -11.83 -6.70
CA LYS A 170 -1.60 -11.11 -5.63
C LYS A 170 -1.65 -9.62 -5.96
N PRO A 171 -2.85 -9.00 -6.06
CA PRO A 171 -2.93 -7.57 -6.27
C PRO A 171 -2.55 -6.78 -5.02
N GLU A 172 -1.85 -5.66 -5.22
CA GLU A 172 -1.90 -4.52 -4.32
C GLU A 172 -3.02 -3.61 -4.85
N TYR A 173 -4.15 -3.54 -4.14
CA TYR A 173 -5.30 -2.72 -4.50
C TYR A 173 -5.01 -1.27 -4.17
N GLU A 174 -4.67 -0.45 -5.18
CA GLU A 174 -4.39 0.96 -4.99
C GLU A 174 -5.67 1.79 -5.03
N CYS A 175 -5.90 2.54 -3.95
CA CYS A 175 -7.09 3.35 -3.77
C CYS A 175 -6.69 4.82 -3.59
N PHE A 176 -7.02 5.65 -4.58
CA PHE A 176 -6.81 7.10 -4.58
C PHE A 176 -8.04 7.84 -4.05
N GLU A 177 -9.20 7.19 -4.13
CA GLU A 177 -10.51 7.69 -3.75
C GLU A 177 -11.26 6.68 -2.87
N ILE A 178 -12.17 7.18 -2.05
CA ILE A 178 -13.01 6.33 -1.17
C ILE A 178 -13.80 5.31 -2.00
N GLY A 179 -14.32 5.71 -3.18
CA GLY A 179 -15.06 4.83 -4.08
C GLY A 179 -14.22 3.72 -4.69
N HIS A 180 -12.90 3.88 -4.78
CA HIS A 180 -11.99 2.85 -5.28
C HIS A 180 -11.95 1.63 -4.35
N LEU A 181 -12.10 1.84 -3.05
CA LEU A 181 -12.18 0.75 -2.08
C LEU A 181 -13.41 -0.13 -2.32
N ASP A 182 -14.61 0.47 -2.53
CA ASP A 182 -15.81 -0.30 -2.84
C ASP A 182 -15.66 -1.06 -4.19
N THR A 183 -14.99 -0.45 -5.16
CA THR A 183 -14.67 -1.10 -6.43
C THR A 183 -13.80 -2.35 -6.22
N ALA A 184 -12.70 -2.23 -5.45
CA ALA A 184 -11.82 -3.36 -5.11
C ALA A 184 -12.60 -4.49 -4.42
N LEU A 185 -13.38 -4.17 -3.39
CA LEU A 185 -14.21 -5.12 -2.66
C LEU A 185 -15.27 -5.77 -3.56
N THR A 186 -15.85 -5.01 -4.48
CA THR A 186 -16.84 -5.53 -5.43
C THR A 186 -16.22 -6.48 -6.45
N LEU A 187 -15.06 -6.17 -6.99
CA LEU A 187 -14.32 -7.06 -7.89
C LEU A 187 -13.98 -8.39 -7.21
N ALA A 188 -13.44 -8.33 -5.99
CA ALA A 188 -13.10 -9.52 -5.21
C ALA A 188 -14.34 -10.36 -4.88
N ARG A 189 -15.42 -9.75 -4.37
CA ARG A 189 -16.69 -10.46 -4.07
C ARG A 189 -17.31 -11.16 -5.27
N LYS A 190 -17.14 -10.59 -6.47
CA LYS A 190 -17.65 -11.17 -7.73
C LYS A 190 -16.70 -12.19 -8.36
N GLY A 191 -15.54 -12.46 -7.74
CA GLY A 191 -14.52 -13.34 -8.31
C GLY A 191 -13.90 -12.79 -9.61
N GLN A 192 -13.92 -11.47 -9.79
CA GLN A 192 -13.37 -10.77 -10.94
C GLN A 192 -11.94 -10.29 -10.73
N ALA A 193 -11.45 -10.37 -9.50
CA ALA A 193 -10.06 -10.17 -9.09
C ALA A 193 -9.76 -11.07 -7.87
N PRO A 194 -8.48 -11.34 -7.53
CA PRO A 194 -8.13 -12.14 -6.37
C PRO A 194 -8.73 -11.57 -5.07
N GLY A 195 -9.27 -12.44 -4.23
CA GLY A 195 -9.91 -12.07 -2.97
C GLY A 195 -8.99 -12.12 -1.76
N GLU A 196 -9.54 -12.53 -0.62
CA GLU A 196 -8.85 -12.56 0.67
C GLU A 196 -7.69 -13.58 0.72
N PRO A 197 -6.64 -13.26 1.50
CA PRO A 197 -6.41 -12.02 2.23
C PRO A 197 -6.00 -10.89 1.28
N MET A 198 -6.69 -9.73 1.38
CA MET A 198 -6.46 -8.58 0.50
C MET A 198 -5.32 -7.70 1.02
N GLN A 199 -4.60 -7.06 0.09
CA GLN A 199 -3.61 -6.03 0.38
C GLN A 199 -4.06 -4.73 -0.26
N PHE A 200 -4.25 -3.68 0.54
CA PHE A 200 -4.62 -2.35 0.07
C PHE A 200 -3.42 -1.39 0.13
N ASN A 201 -3.38 -0.45 -0.81
CA ASN A 201 -2.51 0.72 -0.74
C ASN A 201 -3.38 1.98 -0.86
N PHE A 202 -3.44 2.78 0.20
CA PHE A 202 -4.17 4.04 0.23
C PHE A 202 -3.24 5.17 -0.20
N VAL A 203 -3.35 5.59 -1.47
CA VAL A 203 -2.53 6.64 -2.08
C VAL A 203 -3.28 7.96 -1.95
N LEU A 204 -2.86 8.79 -0.99
CA LEU A 204 -3.59 9.99 -0.62
C LEU A 204 -2.78 11.26 -0.92
N GLY A 205 -3.48 12.29 -1.44
CA GLY A 205 -2.91 13.59 -1.72
C GLY A 205 -2.49 13.83 -3.16
N VAL A 206 -2.85 12.93 -4.08
CA VAL A 206 -2.78 13.20 -5.52
C VAL A 206 -3.73 14.35 -5.85
N GLY A 207 -3.32 15.28 -6.70
CA GLY A 207 -4.15 16.41 -7.11
C GLY A 207 -5.45 15.93 -7.78
N GLY A 208 -6.59 16.35 -7.22
CA GLY A 208 -7.91 15.94 -7.68
C GLY A 208 -8.48 14.67 -7.03
N CYS A 209 -7.73 14.01 -6.13
CA CYS A 209 -8.15 12.83 -5.39
C CYS A 209 -8.34 13.10 -3.89
N THR A 210 -8.58 12.03 -3.11
CA THR A 210 -8.79 12.13 -1.66
C THR A 210 -7.60 12.80 -0.97
N PRO A 211 -7.83 13.89 -0.20
CA PRO A 211 -6.76 14.58 0.50
C PRO A 211 -6.04 13.69 1.52
N ALA A 212 -4.72 13.86 1.61
CA ALA A 212 -3.85 13.14 2.54
C ALA A 212 -4.04 13.63 3.97
N THR A 213 -5.10 13.19 4.63
CA THR A 213 -5.40 13.52 6.02
C THR A 213 -5.58 12.26 6.86
N VAL A 214 -5.24 12.36 8.15
CA VAL A 214 -5.44 11.24 9.09
C VAL A 214 -6.90 10.79 9.17
N PRO A 215 -7.92 11.68 9.21
CA PRO A 215 -9.33 11.26 9.18
C PRO A 215 -9.69 10.42 7.94
N ASN A 216 -9.21 10.79 6.75
CA ASN A 216 -9.46 10.03 5.52
C ASN A 216 -8.80 8.65 5.57
N LEU A 217 -7.55 8.56 6.05
CA LEU A 217 -6.86 7.29 6.27
C LEU A 217 -7.63 6.41 7.26
N CYS A 218 -8.04 6.96 8.41
CA CYS A 218 -8.82 6.23 9.41
C CYS A 218 -10.14 5.70 8.84
N TYR A 219 -10.82 6.51 8.03
CA TYR A 219 -12.05 6.09 7.38
C TYR A 219 -11.81 4.90 6.46
N LEU A 220 -10.85 4.98 5.54
CA LEU A 220 -10.52 3.90 4.62
C LEU A 220 -10.15 2.60 5.36
N VAL A 221 -9.29 2.71 6.38
CA VAL A 221 -8.88 1.55 7.20
C VAL A 221 -10.07 0.92 7.93
N SER A 222 -11.07 1.72 8.35
CA SER A 222 -12.27 1.20 9.01
C SER A 222 -13.19 0.39 8.10
N GLN A 223 -13.01 0.47 6.78
CA GLN A 223 -13.88 -0.17 5.79
C GLN A 223 -13.29 -1.46 5.19
N ILE A 224 -12.01 -1.79 5.44
CA ILE A 224 -11.40 -3.01 4.89
C ILE A 224 -11.85 -4.27 5.62
N PRO A 225 -11.91 -5.42 4.94
CA PRO A 225 -12.22 -6.71 5.57
C PRO A 225 -11.19 -7.09 6.66
N ALA A 226 -11.65 -7.77 7.70
CA ALA A 226 -10.77 -8.32 8.72
C ALA A 226 -9.73 -9.27 8.08
N GLY A 227 -8.48 -9.22 8.56
CA GLY A 227 -7.38 -10.01 8.01
C GLY A 227 -6.72 -9.40 6.76
N SER A 228 -7.21 -8.26 6.26
CA SER A 228 -6.51 -7.50 5.21
C SER A 228 -5.28 -6.82 5.78
N THR A 229 -4.23 -6.74 4.94
CA THR A 229 -3.09 -5.84 5.16
C THR A 229 -3.30 -4.54 4.41
N TRP A 230 -2.71 -3.45 4.90
CA TRP A 230 -2.83 -2.15 4.24
C TRP A 230 -1.57 -1.31 4.38
N THR A 231 -1.32 -0.49 3.38
CA THR A 231 -0.21 0.44 3.25
C THR A 231 -0.77 1.85 3.13
N ALA A 232 -0.13 2.83 3.75
CA ALA A 232 -0.40 4.24 3.52
C ALA A 232 0.70 4.85 2.67
N THR A 233 0.30 5.56 1.61
CA THR A 233 1.14 6.34 0.73
C THR A 233 0.66 7.79 0.77
N GLY A 234 1.49 8.69 1.26
CA GLY A 234 1.22 10.12 1.24
C GLY A 234 2.01 10.81 0.14
N ILE A 235 1.35 11.59 -0.71
CA ILE A 235 2.02 12.28 -1.81
C ILE A 235 2.69 13.58 -1.34
N GLY A 236 3.92 13.82 -1.79
CA GLY A 236 4.71 15.00 -1.48
C GLY A 236 4.95 15.15 0.02
N ARG A 237 4.62 16.32 0.59
CA ARG A 237 4.80 16.60 2.02
C ARG A 237 4.06 15.63 2.95
N ALA A 238 2.98 15.03 2.48
CA ALA A 238 2.16 14.14 3.27
C ALA A 238 2.82 12.76 3.51
N ALA A 239 3.90 12.42 2.81
CA ALA A 239 4.57 11.13 2.93
C ALA A 239 4.88 10.77 4.41
N PHE A 240 5.51 11.68 5.13
CA PHE A 240 5.85 11.45 6.54
C PHE A 240 4.73 11.82 7.52
N GLU A 241 3.82 12.74 7.11
CA GLU A 241 2.66 13.13 7.93
C GLU A 241 1.67 11.95 8.07
N LEU A 242 1.54 11.09 7.06
CA LEU A 242 0.72 9.88 7.11
C LEU A 242 1.48 8.65 7.63
N ALA A 243 2.81 8.60 7.48
CA ALA A 243 3.60 7.46 7.94
C ALA A 243 3.46 7.21 9.45
N ALA A 244 3.52 8.27 10.27
CA ALA A 244 3.42 8.15 11.73
C ALA A 244 2.09 7.52 12.20
N PRO A 245 0.91 8.05 11.79
CA PRO A 245 -0.36 7.42 12.14
C PRO A 245 -0.51 6.02 11.55
N ALA A 246 -0.04 5.76 10.31
CA ALA A 246 -0.08 4.43 9.73
C ALA A 246 0.69 3.41 10.57
N ILE A 247 1.92 3.75 11.00
CA ILE A 247 2.73 2.90 11.88
C ILE A 247 2.02 2.64 13.20
N ALA A 248 1.47 3.67 13.83
CA ALA A 248 0.78 3.57 15.11
C ALA A 248 -0.52 2.74 15.02
N MET A 249 -1.23 2.77 13.90
CA MET A 249 -2.46 2.02 13.64
C MET A 249 -2.23 0.58 13.17
N GLY A 250 -0.98 0.13 13.02
CA GLY A 250 -0.66 -1.22 12.57
C GLY A 250 -0.58 -1.41 11.05
N GLY A 251 -0.69 -0.34 10.27
CA GLY A 251 -0.53 -0.36 8.81
C GLY A 251 0.93 -0.36 8.36
N ASN A 252 1.15 -0.55 7.08
CA ASN A 252 2.45 -0.46 6.42
C ASN A 252 2.64 0.93 5.80
N VAL A 253 3.84 1.22 5.31
CA VAL A 253 4.16 2.53 4.74
C VAL A 253 4.87 2.36 3.41
N ARG A 254 4.46 3.14 2.42
CA ARG A 254 5.18 3.32 1.16
C ARG A 254 5.75 4.73 1.10
N VAL A 255 7.02 4.82 0.71
CA VAL A 255 7.75 6.05 0.41
C VAL A 255 8.68 5.83 -0.77
N GLY A 256 9.13 6.89 -1.41
CA GLY A 256 10.09 6.82 -2.50
C GLY A 256 9.97 8.01 -3.43
N PHE A 257 10.88 8.08 -4.41
CA PHE A 257 10.93 9.19 -5.36
C PHE A 257 9.67 9.33 -6.22
N GLU A 258 8.93 8.24 -6.41
CA GLU A 258 7.64 8.30 -7.08
C GLU A 258 6.65 9.20 -6.35
N ASP A 259 6.62 9.10 -5.02
CA ASP A 259 5.59 9.72 -4.19
C ASP A 259 6.06 11.04 -3.58
N ASN A 260 7.38 11.16 -3.30
CA ASN A 260 7.97 12.32 -2.64
C ASN A 260 9.47 12.46 -2.92
N LEU A 261 9.89 13.62 -3.38
CA LEU A 261 11.29 13.92 -3.68
C LEU A 261 12.06 14.55 -2.52
N TYR A 262 11.40 14.87 -1.39
CA TYR A 262 11.98 15.67 -0.32
C TYR A 262 12.14 14.88 0.97
N LEU A 263 13.33 14.98 1.58
CA LEU A 263 13.58 14.46 2.93
C LEU A 263 12.91 15.34 4.00
N SER A 264 12.90 16.66 3.76
CA SER A 264 12.19 17.67 4.56
C SER A 264 11.90 18.88 3.71
N LYS A 265 11.13 19.86 4.25
CA LYS A 265 10.78 21.07 3.51
C LYS A 265 12.01 21.75 2.92
N GLY A 266 12.07 21.81 1.59
CA GLY A 266 13.16 22.47 0.82
C GLY A 266 14.45 21.66 0.73
N VAL A 267 14.52 20.43 1.28
CA VAL A 267 15.69 19.56 1.22
C VAL A 267 15.35 18.32 0.40
N LEU A 268 15.89 18.25 -0.81
CA LEU A 268 15.75 17.06 -1.67
C LEU A 268 16.41 15.85 -1.01
N ALA A 269 15.75 14.69 -1.10
CA ALA A 269 16.36 13.42 -0.74
C ALA A 269 17.43 13.04 -1.79
N LYS A 270 18.55 12.50 -1.33
CA LYS A 270 19.67 12.08 -2.17
C LYS A 270 19.51 10.65 -2.71
N SER A 271 18.63 9.87 -2.10
CA SER A 271 18.32 8.50 -2.49
C SER A 271 16.99 8.05 -1.92
N ASN A 272 16.41 7.00 -2.49
CA ASN A 272 15.27 6.30 -1.88
C ASN A 272 15.61 5.73 -0.49
N GLY A 273 16.86 5.34 -0.28
CA GLY A 273 17.34 4.87 1.03
C GLY A 273 17.21 5.91 2.15
N GLU A 274 17.40 7.22 1.86
CA GLU A 274 17.18 8.27 2.88
C GLU A 274 15.71 8.37 3.29
N LEU A 275 14.77 8.22 2.35
CA LEU A 275 13.33 8.25 2.61
C LEU A 275 12.91 7.03 3.44
N VAL A 276 13.37 5.84 3.04
CA VAL A 276 13.12 4.57 3.77
C VAL A 276 13.70 4.63 5.17
N LYS A 277 14.95 5.08 5.31
CA LYS A 277 15.59 5.21 6.62
C LYS A 277 14.81 6.12 7.56
N LYS A 278 14.30 7.22 7.08
CA LYS A 278 13.47 8.12 7.89
C LYS A 278 12.20 7.44 8.42
N VAL A 279 11.55 6.60 7.61
CA VAL A 279 10.40 5.79 8.06
C VAL A 279 10.84 4.73 9.06
N ALA A 280 11.97 4.06 8.82
CA ALA A 280 12.51 3.07 9.76
C ALA A 280 12.86 3.68 11.12
N ASP A 281 13.47 4.87 11.13
CA ASP A 281 13.78 5.63 12.36
C ASP A 281 12.49 6.02 13.11
N LEU A 282 11.46 6.48 12.38
CA LEU A 282 10.15 6.79 12.95
C LEU A 282 9.49 5.54 13.56
N ALA A 283 9.56 4.40 12.88
CA ALA A 283 9.06 3.12 13.40
C ALA A 283 9.78 2.70 14.69
N ALA A 284 11.10 2.87 14.74
CA ALA A 284 11.90 2.59 15.93
C ALA A 284 11.49 3.49 17.11
N LEU A 285 11.25 4.79 16.88
CA LEU A 285 10.75 5.71 17.91
C LEU A 285 9.37 5.30 18.44
N LEU A 286 8.52 4.72 17.59
CA LEU A 286 7.19 4.20 17.96
C LEU A 286 7.26 2.76 18.52
N GLY A 287 8.44 2.15 18.62
CA GLY A 287 8.63 0.80 19.14
C GLY A 287 8.15 -0.31 18.20
N ARG A 288 7.97 -0.04 16.91
CA ARG A 288 7.54 -1.02 15.92
C ARG A 288 8.71 -1.48 15.05
N PRO A 289 9.15 -2.76 15.15
CA PRO A 289 10.24 -3.29 14.34
C PRO A 289 9.89 -3.31 12.84
N VAL A 290 10.89 -3.09 11.99
CA VAL A 290 10.77 -3.24 10.53
C VAL A 290 10.86 -4.71 10.15
N ALA A 291 10.03 -5.14 9.20
CA ALA A 291 10.02 -6.50 8.67
C ALA A 291 11.17 -6.71 7.68
N THR A 292 11.83 -7.85 7.77
CA THR A 292 12.69 -8.35 6.70
C THR A 292 11.84 -8.79 5.50
N PRO A 293 12.41 -8.96 4.30
CA PRO A 293 11.67 -9.48 3.14
C PRO A 293 10.98 -10.82 3.41
N ALA A 294 11.63 -11.73 4.14
CA ALA A 294 11.06 -13.03 4.49
C ALA A 294 9.86 -12.91 5.43
N GLU A 295 9.91 -11.98 6.39
CA GLU A 295 8.79 -11.69 7.29
C GLU A 295 7.65 -10.99 6.56
N ALA A 296 7.97 -10.04 5.66
CA ALA A 296 6.99 -9.37 4.83
C ALA A 296 6.24 -10.36 3.91
N CYS A 297 6.96 -11.33 3.33
CA CYS A 297 6.35 -12.42 2.55
C CYS A 297 5.31 -13.19 3.38
N GLY A 298 5.62 -13.51 4.65
CA GLY A 298 4.67 -14.16 5.56
C GLY A 298 3.47 -13.28 5.91
N ILE A 299 3.69 -11.99 6.22
CA ILE A 299 2.63 -11.02 6.56
C ILE A 299 1.68 -10.83 5.36
N LEU A 300 2.23 -10.73 4.15
CA LEU A 300 1.46 -10.56 2.91
C LEU A 300 0.80 -11.86 2.44
N GLY A 301 1.09 -13.00 3.06
CA GLY A 301 0.54 -14.29 2.68
C GLY A 301 1.00 -14.76 1.28
N LEU A 302 2.21 -14.37 0.88
CA LEU A 302 2.79 -14.80 -0.39
C LEU A 302 3.32 -16.23 -0.28
N ARG A 303 3.13 -17.01 -1.34
CA ARG A 303 3.71 -18.35 -1.44
C ARG A 303 5.20 -18.22 -1.82
N LYS A 304 6.04 -18.97 -1.14
CA LYS A 304 7.45 -19.14 -1.52
C LYS A 304 7.57 -20.10 -2.68
#